data_70924876e9cd5bb06e12a4b85cb2b4be
#
_entry.id   70924876e9cd5bb06e12a4b85cb2b4be
#
_cell.length_a   1.000
_cell.length_b   1.000
_cell.length_c   1.000
_cell.angle_alpha   90.00
_cell.angle_beta   90.00
_cell.angle_gamma   90.00
#
_symmetry.space_group_name_H-M   'P 1'
#
loop_
_entity.id
_entity.type
_entity.pdbx_description
1 polymer ?
#
loop_
_entity_poly.entity_id
_entity_poly.type
_entity_poly.pdbx_seq_one_letter_code
_entity_poly.pdbx_strand_id
1 'polypeptide(L)'
;PKPTDDRFVGMEVKGVFYSEKADAGKAIIEACKEMTSPAPIPLGKYRGFETELSFDTTERSYCVTVKGETGKQVSLGDDVFGNITRIDNAVERFADDLEKAKDSLADTKNQFETAQKEVQKPFVQEEELKLKLARLDKLNILLNMDKKENEIVGGEPDEGESTEKRKEKAYER
;
A
#
# COMPACT_ATOMS: atom_id res chain seq x y z
N PRO A 1 -19.43 -6.58 29.30
CA PRO A 1 -19.09 -7.93 29.69
C PRO A 1 -17.61 -7.94 30.03
N LYS A 2 -17.24 -8.37 31.25
CA LYS A 2 -15.86 -8.56 31.64
C LYS A 2 -15.25 -9.60 30.70
N PRO A 3 -14.04 -9.42 30.16
CA PRO A 3 -13.35 -10.48 29.46
C PRO A 3 -13.10 -11.59 30.47
N THR A 4 -13.75 -12.70 30.28
CA THR A 4 -13.56 -13.90 31.08
C THR A 4 -12.14 -14.40 30.82
N ASP A 5 -11.36 -14.59 31.88
CA ASP A 5 -10.01 -15.16 31.89
C ASP A 5 -9.94 -16.60 31.32
N ASP A 6 -11.09 -17.19 30.99
CA ASP A 6 -11.27 -18.59 30.56
C ASP A 6 -10.71 -18.91 29.15
N ARG A 7 -10.15 -17.95 28.44
CA ARG A 7 -9.63 -18.19 27.08
C ARG A 7 -8.11 -18.34 26.98
N PHE A 8 -7.38 -18.09 28.05
CA PHE A 8 -5.92 -18.23 28.06
C PHE A 8 -5.53 -19.70 28.15
N VAL A 9 -4.93 -20.24 27.11
CA VAL A 9 -4.51 -21.65 27.01
C VAL A 9 -3.04 -21.88 27.38
N GLY A 10 -2.40 -20.88 27.99
CA GLY A 10 -0.96 -20.86 28.24
C GLY A 10 -0.15 -20.32 27.08
N MET A 11 1.07 -19.87 27.39
CA MET A 11 2.02 -19.30 26.44
C MET A 11 3.42 -19.77 26.74
N GLU A 12 4.19 -20.08 25.72
CA GLU A 12 5.63 -20.32 25.84
C GLU A 12 6.38 -19.00 25.63
N VAL A 13 7.22 -18.63 26.58
CA VAL A 13 8.11 -17.45 26.49
C VAL A 13 9.53 -17.90 26.80
N LYS A 14 10.46 -17.70 25.86
CA LYS A 14 11.87 -18.13 25.98
C LYS A 14 12.08 -19.59 26.39
N GLY A 15 11.22 -20.49 25.87
CA GLY A 15 11.29 -21.90 26.11
C GLY A 15 10.65 -22.34 27.45
N VAL A 16 10.06 -21.46 28.23
CA VAL A 16 9.32 -21.74 29.46
C VAL A 16 7.83 -21.58 29.19
N PHE A 17 7.06 -22.63 29.56
CA PHE A 17 5.61 -22.59 29.39
C PHE A 17 4.95 -22.01 30.65
N TYR A 18 4.10 -21.02 30.46
CA TYR A 18 3.32 -20.34 31.49
C TYR A 18 1.83 -20.64 31.32
N SER A 19 1.22 -21.27 32.34
CA SER A 19 -0.22 -21.55 32.38
C SER A 19 -1.06 -20.34 32.82
N GLU A 20 -0.43 -19.44 33.58
CA GLU A 20 -1.10 -18.25 34.12
C GLU A 20 -0.84 -17.02 33.26
N LYS A 21 -1.91 -16.28 32.95
CA LYS A 21 -1.86 -15.08 32.13
C LYS A 21 -0.94 -14.00 32.70
N ALA A 22 -0.97 -13.84 34.03
CA ALA A 22 -0.14 -12.86 34.74
C ALA A 22 1.35 -13.19 34.59
N ASP A 23 1.74 -14.45 34.71
CA ASP A 23 3.15 -14.85 34.67
C ASP A 23 3.70 -14.81 33.24
N ALA A 24 2.89 -15.23 32.26
CA ALA A 24 3.24 -15.06 30.84
C ALA A 24 3.46 -13.58 30.48
N GLY A 25 2.57 -12.69 30.93
CA GLY A 25 2.68 -11.27 30.67
C GLY A 25 3.90 -10.62 31.35
N LYS A 26 4.25 -11.05 32.59
CA LYS A 26 5.50 -10.62 33.25
C LYS A 26 6.73 -11.10 32.45
N ALA A 27 6.74 -12.37 32.03
CA ALA A 27 7.84 -12.91 31.23
C ALA A 27 8.05 -12.17 29.91
N ILE A 28 6.96 -11.71 29.25
CA ILE A 28 7.06 -10.86 28.06
C ILE A 28 7.71 -9.53 28.41
N ILE A 29 7.30 -8.86 29.48
CA ILE A 29 7.89 -7.59 29.91
C ILE A 29 9.38 -7.74 30.28
N GLU A 30 9.74 -8.84 30.93
CA GLU A 30 11.15 -9.15 31.22
C GLU A 30 11.95 -9.36 29.91
N ALA A 31 11.40 -10.10 28.96
CA ALA A 31 12.00 -10.27 27.65
C ALA A 31 12.23 -8.93 26.92
N CYS A 32 11.29 -7.98 27.04
CA CYS A 32 11.46 -6.63 26.52
C CYS A 32 12.63 -5.89 27.17
N LYS A 33 12.79 -5.99 28.50
CA LYS A 33 13.88 -5.32 29.23
C LYS A 33 15.27 -5.90 28.89
N GLU A 34 15.33 -7.18 28.58
CA GLU A 34 16.58 -7.87 28.21
C GLU A 34 16.98 -7.64 26.73
N MET A 35 16.11 -7.02 25.97
CA MET A 35 16.35 -6.78 24.56
C MET A 35 17.44 -5.72 24.36
N THR A 36 18.52 -6.07 23.67
CA THR A 36 19.68 -5.20 23.43
C THR A 36 19.73 -4.63 22.02
N SER A 37 18.88 -5.15 21.11
CA SER A 37 18.82 -4.75 19.69
C SER A 37 17.38 -4.61 19.25
N PRO A 38 17.04 -3.68 18.36
CA PRO A 38 15.69 -3.56 17.81
C PRO A 38 15.30 -4.71 16.88
N ALA A 39 16.25 -5.54 16.45
CA ALA A 39 16.01 -6.64 15.55
C ALA A 39 15.07 -7.71 16.16
N PRO A 40 14.22 -8.36 15.35
CA PRO A 40 13.34 -9.42 15.82
C PRO A 40 14.10 -10.59 16.44
N ILE A 41 13.67 -11.01 17.63
CA ILE A 41 14.19 -12.19 18.32
C ILE A 41 13.04 -13.17 18.59
N PRO A 42 13.26 -14.49 18.55
CA PRO A 42 12.23 -15.45 18.87
C PRO A 42 11.79 -15.27 20.34
N LEU A 43 10.49 -15.13 20.55
CA LEU A 43 9.90 -14.99 21.89
C LEU A 43 9.41 -16.34 22.42
N GLY A 44 8.72 -17.12 21.59
CA GLY A 44 8.16 -18.42 21.96
C GLY A 44 6.96 -18.80 21.10
N LYS A 45 5.98 -19.47 21.70
CA LYS A 45 4.78 -19.94 20.99
C LYS A 45 3.49 -19.58 21.74
N TYR A 46 2.48 -19.18 20.97
CA TYR A 46 1.16 -18.91 21.51
C TYR A 46 0.07 -19.49 20.58
N ARG A 47 -0.82 -20.33 21.13
CA ARG A 47 -1.90 -21.02 20.38
C ARG A 47 -1.41 -21.70 19.09
N GLY A 48 -0.20 -22.27 19.10
CA GLY A 48 0.40 -22.95 17.95
C GLY A 48 1.15 -22.02 16.97
N PHE A 49 1.06 -20.71 17.14
CA PHE A 49 1.80 -19.74 16.35
C PHE A 49 3.15 -19.42 16.99
N GLU A 50 4.19 -19.30 16.18
CA GLU A 50 5.47 -18.72 16.62
C GLU A 50 5.34 -17.23 16.84
N THR A 51 6.01 -16.74 17.89
CA THR A 51 6.02 -15.32 18.23
C THR A 51 7.43 -14.78 18.27
N GLU A 52 7.60 -13.57 17.75
CA GLU A 52 8.86 -12.81 17.78
C GLU A 52 8.68 -11.48 18.48
N LEU A 53 9.68 -11.10 19.26
CA LEU A 53 9.74 -9.78 19.90
C LEU A 53 10.68 -8.89 19.12
N SER A 54 10.25 -7.66 18.85
CA SER A 54 11.04 -6.62 18.19
C SER A 54 10.79 -5.25 18.83
N PHE A 55 11.66 -4.28 18.57
CA PHE A 55 11.45 -2.91 18.98
C PHE A 55 11.23 -2.03 17.74
N ASP A 56 10.06 -1.39 17.67
CA ASP A 56 9.77 -0.41 16.62
C ASP A 56 10.39 0.93 16.98
N THR A 57 11.39 1.32 16.20
CA THR A 57 12.14 2.57 16.41
C THR A 57 11.32 3.81 16.02
N THR A 58 10.32 3.67 15.18
CA THR A 58 9.45 4.75 14.72
C THR A 58 8.42 5.10 15.79
N GLU A 59 7.72 4.07 16.29
CA GLU A 59 6.71 4.22 17.35
C GLU A 59 7.31 4.18 18.76
N ARG A 60 8.61 3.84 18.87
CA ARG A 60 9.34 3.65 20.14
C ARG A 60 8.62 2.70 21.09
N SER A 61 8.13 1.61 20.56
CA SER A 61 7.37 0.60 21.29
C SER A 61 7.88 -0.80 21.04
N TYR A 62 7.79 -1.66 22.04
CA TYR A 62 8.02 -3.08 21.85
C TYR A 62 6.85 -3.71 21.12
N CYS A 63 7.12 -4.61 20.21
CA CYS A 63 6.12 -5.28 19.40
C CYS A 63 6.31 -6.79 19.42
N VAL A 64 5.21 -7.53 19.52
CA VAL A 64 5.18 -8.96 19.29
C VAL A 64 4.59 -9.22 17.92
N THR A 65 5.33 -9.95 17.08
CA THR A 65 4.82 -10.44 15.80
C THR A 65 4.40 -11.88 15.95
N VAL A 66 3.11 -12.15 15.73
CA VAL A 66 2.56 -13.50 15.65
C VAL A 66 2.77 -14.01 14.23
N LYS A 67 3.55 -15.10 14.06
CA LYS A 67 3.88 -15.64 12.74
C LYS A 67 2.82 -16.66 12.29
N GLY A 68 2.21 -16.35 11.15
CA GLY A 68 1.42 -17.26 10.33
C GLY A 68 2.01 -17.25 8.92
N GLU A 69 1.23 -17.49 7.89
CA GLU A 69 1.62 -17.23 6.52
C GLU A 69 1.87 -15.72 6.30
N THR A 70 1.09 -14.90 6.98
CA THR A 70 1.32 -13.45 7.11
C THR A 70 1.53 -13.11 8.58
N GLY A 71 2.64 -12.45 8.93
CA GLY A 71 2.91 -12.02 10.28
C GLY A 71 2.00 -10.86 10.72
N LYS A 72 1.46 -10.91 11.94
CA LYS A 72 0.69 -9.82 12.53
C LYS A 72 1.43 -9.22 13.71
N GLN A 73 1.77 -7.95 13.60
CA GLN A 73 2.47 -7.20 14.64
C GLN A 73 1.48 -6.61 15.64
N VAL A 74 1.82 -6.70 16.90
CA VAL A 74 1.04 -6.21 18.05
C VAL A 74 1.93 -5.36 18.93
N SER A 75 1.61 -4.09 19.10
CA SER A 75 2.35 -3.21 20.00
C SER A 75 2.07 -3.56 21.46
N LEU A 76 3.13 -3.66 22.25
CA LEU A 76 3.08 -3.93 23.68
C LEU A 76 3.04 -2.63 24.47
N GLY A 77 2.46 -2.71 25.65
CA GLY A 77 2.46 -1.64 26.64
C GLY A 77 2.98 -2.12 27.98
N ASP A 78 2.83 -1.29 29.01
CA ASP A 78 3.29 -1.60 30.38
C ASP A 78 2.35 -2.55 31.14
N ASP A 79 1.14 -2.77 30.59
CA ASP A 79 0.13 -3.61 31.24
C ASP A 79 0.32 -5.09 30.91
N VAL A 80 0.64 -5.87 31.94
CA VAL A 80 0.85 -7.32 31.91
C VAL A 80 -0.32 -8.07 31.26
N PHE A 81 -1.55 -7.79 31.69
CA PHE A 81 -2.75 -8.44 31.18
C PHE A 81 -3.16 -7.94 29.80
N GLY A 82 -3.00 -6.63 29.58
CA GLY A 82 -3.32 -5.98 28.32
C GLY A 82 -2.48 -6.50 27.16
N ASN A 83 -1.22 -6.82 27.40
CA ASN A 83 -0.33 -7.36 26.38
C ASN A 83 -0.82 -8.74 25.87
N ILE A 84 -1.17 -9.64 26.79
CA ILE A 84 -1.73 -10.95 26.41
C ILE A 84 -3.07 -10.77 25.70
N THR A 85 -3.93 -9.89 26.19
CA THR A 85 -5.23 -9.64 25.55
C THR A 85 -5.09 -9.09 24.13
N ARG A 86 -4.09 -8.24 23.88
CA ARG A 86 -3.80 -7.72 22.52
C ARG A 86 -3.33 -8.83 21.58
N ILE A 87 -2.48 -9.75 22.09
CA ILE A 87 -2.02 -10.91 21.32
C ILE A 87 -3.19 -11.86 21.04
N ASP A 88 -4.05 -12.13 22.02
CA ASP A 88 -5.28 -12.91 21.86
C ASP A 88 -6.18 -12.36 20.77
N ASN A 89 -6.48 -11.06 20.85
CA ASN A 89 -7.31 -10.38 19.86
C ASN A 89 -6.69 -10.42 18.45
N ALA A 90 -5.36 -10.39 18.36
CA ALA A 90 -4.68 -10.48 17.07
C ALA A 90 -4.85 -11.87 16.46
N VAL A 91 -4.73 -12.93 17.26
CA VAL A 91 -4.92 -14.31 16.79
C VAL A 91 -6.38 -14.58 16.44
N GLU A 92 -7.34 -14.10 17.24
CA GLU A 92 -8.77 -14.27 16.94
C GLU A 92 -9.20 -13.59 15.65
N ARG A 93 -8.57 -12.45 15.31
CA ARG A 93 -8.86 -11.72 14.06
C ARG A 93 -8.29 -12.36 12.79
N PHE A 94 -7.43 -13.36 12.89
CA PHE A 94 -6.87 -14.00 11.69
C PHE A 94 -7.95 -14.60 10.78
N ALA A 95 -8.98 -15.22 11.35
CA ALA A 95 -10.08 -15.78 10.56
C ALA A 95 -10.89 -14.70 9.83
N ASP A 96 -11.24 -13.61 10.54
CA ASP A 96 -11.98 -12.49 9.96
C ASP A 96 -11.14 -11.74 8.91
N ASP A 97 -9.85 -11.55 9.17
CA ASP A 97 -8.93 -10.88 8.25
C ASP A 97 -8.74 -11.72 6.97
N LEU A 98 -8.71 -13.07 7.09
CA LEU A 98 -8.66 -13.96 5.94
C LEU A 98 -9.93 -13.89 5.08
N GLU A 99 -11.10 -13.85 5.70
CA GLU A 99 -12.37 -13.73 5.00
C GLU A 99 -12.45 -12.40 4.24
N LYS A 100 -12.14 -11.28 4.90
CA LYS A 100 -12.06 -9.96 4.27
C LYS A 100 -11.05 -9.90 3.12
N ALA A 101 -9.91 -10.54 3.27
CA ALA A 101 -8.91 -10.60 2.20
C ALA A 101 -9.41 -11.39 0.99
N LYS A 102 -10.14 -12.49 1.21
CA LYS A 102 -10.78 -13.26 0.12
C LYS A 102 -11.84 -12.44 -0.61
N ASP A 103 -12.68 -11.73 0.12
CA ASP A 103 -13.72 -10.87 -0.47
C ASP A 103 -13.09 -9.73 -1.29
N SER A 104 -12.09 -9.05 -0.73
CA SER A 104 -11.36 -8.00 -1.43
C SER A 104 -10.65 -8.52 -2.70
N LEU A 105 -10.11 -9.74 -2.64
CA LEU A 105 -9.51 -10.38 -3.82
C LEU A 105 -10.56 -10.69 -4.88
N ALA A 106 -11.75 -11.17 -4.50
CA ALA A 106 -12.85 -11.45 -5.42
C ALA A 106 -13.32 -10.17 -6.11
N ASP A 107 -13.51 -9.09 -5.34
CA ASP A 107 -13.91 -7.78 -5.85
C ASP A 107 -12.86 -7.21 -6.82
N THR A 108 -11.58 -7.29 -6.47
CA THR A 108 -10.49 -6.82 -7.33
C THR A 108 -10.44 -7.61 -8.65
N LYS A 109 -10.64 -8.93 -8.61
CA LYS A 109 -10.72 -9.76 -9.82
C LYS A 109 -11.89 -9.35 -10.71
N ASN A 110 -13.07 -9.13 -10.14
CA ASN A 110 -14.25 -8.68 -10.89
C ASN A 110 -14.04 -7.30 -11.53
N GLN A 111 -13.42 -6.37 -10.79
CA GLN A 111 -13.07 -5.05 -11.31
C GLN A 111 -12.04 -5.16 -12.46
N PHE A 112 -11.04 -6.01 -12.31
CA PHE A 112 -10.03 -6.25 -13.34
C PHE A 112 -10.66 -6.82 -14.61
N GLU A 113 -11.52 -7.84 -14.50
CA GLU A 113 -12.21 -8.40 -15.65
C GLU A 113 -13.13 -7.39 -16.34
N THR A 114 -13.81 -6.55 -15.56
CA THR A 114 -14.68 -5.49 -16.09
C THR A 114 -13.85 -4.45 -16.84
N ALA A 115 -12.76 -3.97 -16.23
CA ALA A 115 -11.84 -3.04 -16.87
C ALA A 115 -11.22 -3.61 -18.15
N GLN A 116 -10.83 -4.89 -18.13
CA GLN A 116 -10.28 -5.57 -19.31
C GLN A 116 -11.30 -5.62 -20.46
N LYS A 117 -12.56 -5.90 -20.16
CA LYS A 117 -13.65 -5.88 -21.16
C LYS A 117 -13.92 -4.46 -21.67
N GLU A 118 -13.79 -3.46 -20.80
CA GLU A 118 -14.04 -2.07 -21.15
C GLU A 118 -12.95 -1.50 -22.07
N VAL A 119 -11.70 -1.83 -21.80
CA VAL A 119 -10.55 -1.44 -22.66
C VAL A 119 -10.65 -2.08 -24.07
N GLN A 120 -11.26 -3.26 -24.18
CA GLN A 120 -11.46 -3.92 -25.47
C GLN A 120 -12.64 -3.35 -26.29
N LYS A 121 -13.51 -2.56 -25.69
CA LYS A 121 -14.60 -1.92 -26.44
C LYS A 121 -14.04 -0.80 -27.33
N PRO A 122 -14.40 -0.79 -28.63
CA PRO A 122 -14.01 0.33 -29.47
C PRO A 122 -14.60 1.63 -28.90
N PHE A 123 -13.82 2.69 -28.94
CA PHE A 123 -14.27 4.01 -28.50
C PHE A 123 -15.41 4.48 -29.39
N VAL A 124 -16.61 4.65 -28.84
CA VAL A 124 -17.84 4.93 -29.58
C VAL A 124 -17.74 6.19 -30.46
N GLN A 125 -16.87 7.15 -30.07
CA GLN A 125 -16.64 8.40 -30.77
C GLN A 125 -15.38 8.40 -31.65
N GLU A 126 -14.77 7.26 -31.89
CA GLU A 126 -13.52 7.17 -32.67
C GLU A 126 -13.69 7.67 -34.10
N GLU A 127 -14.81 7.34 -34.74
CA GLU A 127 -15.12 7.81 -36.09
C GLU A 127 -15.35 9.33 -36.15
N GLU A 128 -16.05 9.86 -35.14
CA GLU A 128 -16.27 11.31 -35.02
C GLU A 128 -14.94 12.06 -34.79
N LEU A 129 -14.06 11.50 -33.96
CA LEU A 129 -12.74 12.03 -33.73
C LEU A 129 -11.90 12.05 -35.02
N LYS A 130 -11.90 10.94 -35.77
CA LYS A 130 -11.21 10.85 -37.08
C LYS A 130 -11.72 11.89 -38.07
N LEU A 131 -13.05 12.08 -38.15
CA LEU A 131 -13.65 13.10 -39.01
C LEU A 131 -13.27 14.52 -38.60
N LYS A 132 -13.26 14.80 -37.30
CA LYS A 132 -12.86 16.12 -36.77
C LYS A 132 -11.38 16.40 -37.00
N LEU A 133 -10.51 15.42 -36.82
CA LEU A 133 -9.08 15.52 -37.12
C LEU A 133 -8.84 15.78 -38.61
N ALA A 134 -9.48 15.02 -39.50
CA ALA A 134 -9.36 15.23 -40.95
C ALA A 134 -9.86 16.61 -41.39
N ARG A 135 -10.90 17.14 -40.73
CA ARG A 135 -11.39 18.52 -40.98
C ARG A 135 -10.40 19.58 -40.50
N LEU A 136 -9.78 19.35 -39.33
CA LEU A 136 -8.76 20.24 -38.76
C LEU A 136 -7.53 20.30 -39.69
N ASP A 137 -7.07 19.14 -40.18
CA ASP A 137 -5.95 19.09 -41.12
C ASP A 137 -6.24 19.86 -42.41
N LYS A 138 -7.46 19.70 -42.98
CA LYS A 138 -7.88 20.46 -44.15
C LYS A 138 -7.89 21.99 -43.89
N LEU A 139 -8.41 22.41 -42.74
CA LEU A 139 -8.42 23.81 -42.37
C LEU A 139 -7.01 24.38 -42.18
N ASN A 140 -6.11 23.61 -41.55
CA ASN A 140 -4.72 24.00 -41.39
C ASN A 140 -4.00 24.16 -42.74
N ILE A 141 -4.28 23.27 -43.72
CA ILE A 141 -3.73 23.39 -45.06
C ILE A 141 -4.24 24.66 -45.74
N LEU A 142 -5.55 24.92 -45.70
CA LEU A 142 -6.15 26.13 -46.29
C LEU A 142 -5.58 27.41 -45.64
N LEU A 143 -5.50 27.49 -44.31
CA LEU A 143 -4.92 28.62 -43.61
C LEU A 143 -3.43 28.84 -43.93
N ASN A 144 -2.68 27.77 -44.14
CA ASN A 144 -1.28 27.89 -44.53
C ASN A 144 -1.13 28.29 -46.02
N MET A 145 -2.06 27.90 -46.89
CA MET A 145 -2.11 28.36 -48.27
C MET A 145 -2.45 29.86 -48.32
N ASP A 146 -3.46 30.33 -47.60
CA ASP A 146 -3.82 31.75 -47.51
C ASP A 146 -2.67 32.62 -46.97
N LYS A 147 -1.92 32.14 -45.99
CA LYS A 147 -0.72 32.81 -45.48
C LYS A 147 0.36 32.94 -46.55
N LYS A 148 0.63 31.88 -47.33
CA LYS A 148 1.63 31.89 -48.40
C LYS A 148 1.22 32.80 -49.57
N GLU A 149 -0.07 32.86 -49.94
CA GLU A 149 -0.54 33.77 -50.93
C GLU A 149 -0.40 35.24 -50.46
N ASN A 150 -0.65 35.56 -49.22
CA ASN A 150 -0.45 36.89 -48.68
C ASN A 150 1.04 37.28 -48.53
N GLU A 151 1.94 36.32 -48.29
CA GLU A 151 3.39 36.55 -48.24
C GLU A 151 3.98 36.77 -49.64
N ILE A 152 3.41 36.16 -50.69
CA ILE A 152 3.87 36.34 -52.08
C ILE A 152 3.45 37.66 -52.68
N VAL A 153 2.34 38.29 -52.17
CA VAL A 153 1.80 39.56 -52.67
C VAL A 153 2.36 40.78 -51.93
N GLY A 154 3.03 40.62 -50.82
CA GLY A 154 3.52 41.69 -49.95
C GLY A 154 4.97 41.56 -49.52
N GLY A 155 5.90 41.31 -50.43
CA GLY A 155 7.27 41.09 -50.02
C GLY A 155 8.28 42.12 -50.53
N GLU A 156 8.69 43.03 -49.70
CA GLU A 156 10.08 43.53 -49.68
C GLU A 156 10.86 42.71 -48.64
N PRO A 157 12.14 42.36 -48.91
CA PRO A 157 12.93 41.56 -47.96
C PRO A 157 13.45 42.46 -46.84
N ASP A 158 12.93 42.25 -45.65
CA ASP A 158 13.55 42.80 -44.44
C ASP A 158 14.63 41.80 -43.96
N GLU A 159 15.88 42.28 -44.05
CA GLU A 159 17.04 41.62 -43.48
C GLU A 159 17.03 41.80 -41.96
N GLY A 160 17.14 40.71 -41.23
CA GLY A 160 17.75 40.82 -39.91
C GLY A 160 16.99 40.25 -38.72
N GLU A 161 17.63 39.34 -38.17
CA GLU A 161 17.87 39.03 -36.76
C GLU A 161 17.38 37.67 -36.25
N SER A 162 18.34 36.84 -36.22
CA SER A 162 18.87 35.93 -35.16
C SER A 162 17.94 35.46 -34.05
N THR A 163 17.82 34.14 -34.04
CA THR A 163 18.00 33.24 -32.90
C THR A 163 17.46 33.64 -31.55
N GLU A 164 16.64 32.78 -31.00
CA GLU A 164 17.02 32.17 -29.73
C GLU A 164 16.25 30.87 -29.44
N LYS A 165 17.03 29.86 -29.10
CA LYS A 165 16.64 28.55 -28.62
C LYS A 165 15.76 28.67 -27.38
N ARG A 166 14.55 28.13 -27.40
CA ARG A 166 13.78 27.84 -26.19
C ARG A 166 13.85 26.38 -25.88
N LYS A 167 14.54 26.11 -24.79
CA LYS A 167 14.76 24.77 -24.15
C LYS A 167 13.43 24.16 -23.78
N GLU A 168 13.30 22.88 -24.16
CA GLU A 168 12.35 21.94 -23.56
C GLU A 168 12.56 21.89 -22.06
N LYS A 169 11.50 22.09 -21.29
CA LYS A 169 11.41 21.65 -19.90
C LYS A 169 10.52 20.41 -19.87
N ALA A 170 11.17 19.30 -19.60
CA ALA A 170 10.57 18.07 -19.23
C ALA A 170 9.63 18.25 -18.01
N TYR A 171 8.46 17.70 -18.09
CA TYR A 171 7.58 17.49 -16.95
C TYR A 171 7.87 16.11 -16.36
N GLU A 172 8.59 16.10 -15.24
CA GLU A 172 8.51 15.04 -14.23
C GLU A 172 7.51 15.49 -13.17
N ARG A 173 6.45 14.75 -13.04
CA ARG A 173 5.76 14.44 -11.77
C ARG A 173 4.81 13.28 -11.95
#